data_aaf715ee0651f958c53d0d7e5d0abaf4
#
_entry.id   aaf715ee0651f958c53d0d7e5d0abaf4
#
_cell.length_a   1.000
_cell.length_b   1.000
_cell.length_c   1.000
_cell.angle_alpha   90.00
_cell.angle_beta   90.00
_cell.angle_gamma   90.00
#
_symmetry.space_group_name_H-M   'P 1'
#
loop_
_entity.id
_entity.type
_entity.pdbx_description
1 polymer ?
#
loop_
_entity_poly.entity_id
_entity_poly.type
_entity_poly.pdbx_seq_one_letter_code
_entity_poly.pdbx_strand_id
1 'polypeptide(L)'
;MLTTLKTWLQKILHPVAKVLFDDGVRAIHVTLCAGLISIAVGVLVAAFAWYPWMFLLIPAWLLIRMLFNAVESVLAGEFGQQSKLSTCARELSVVVTETALFLPFSVVPKVSLLLVLLVTLLSIFSEFAGLLGPAIKASRRRDGPMTSDIRMLCFAIFGVGIGSGHVLTAPINIAMAVMAILLLVTIFNRIRRAVAEITKPVEAATQKAYAQE
;
A
#
# COMPACT_ATOMS: atom_id res chain seq x y z
N MET A 1 0.75 12.52 -12.30
CA MET A 1 2.10 11.98 -12.58
C MET A 1 2.21 10.48 -12.33
N LEU A 2 1.88 9.95 -11.14
CA LEU A 2 1.91 8.50 -10.85
C LEU A 2 0.94 7.67 -11.73
N THR A 3 -0.21 8.20 -12.07
CA THR A 3 -1.18 7.55 -12.97
C THR A 3 -0.64 7.40 -14.40
N THR A 4 0.05 8.43 -14.92
CA THR A 4 0.66 8.41 -16.27
C THR A 4 1.80 7.40 -16.34
N LEU A 5 2.64 7.32 -15.29
CA LEU A 5 3.70 6.33 -15.20
C LEU A 5 3.14 4.91 -15.15
N LYS A 6 2.04 4.70 -14.41
CA LYS A 6 1.37 3.41 -14.30
C LYS A 6 0.81 2.93 -15.65
N THR A 7 0.13 3.81 -16.39
CA THR A 7 -0.41 3.47 -17.73
C THR A 7 0.70 3.22 -18.75
N TRP A 8 1.81 3.94 -18.67
CA TRP A 8 2.98 3.72 -19.52
C TRP A 8 3.65 2.36 -19.24
N LEU A 9 3.85 2.03 -17.95
CA LEU A 9 4.35 0.73 -17.52
C LEU A 9 3.45 -0.42 -17.97
N GLN A 10 2.12 -0.27 -17.88
CA GLN A 10 1.17 -1.27 -18.35
C GLN A 10 1.33 -1.55 -19.85
N LYS A 11 1.49 -0.50 -20.67
CA LYS A 11 1.73 -0.66 -22.10
C LYS A 11 3.02 -1.41 -22.44
N ILE A 12 4.12 -1.09 -21.72
CA ILE A 12 5.41 -1.76 -21.93
C ILE A 12 5.37 -3.22 -21.45
N LEU A 13 4.68 -3.49 -20.34
CA LEU A 13 4.62 -4.82 -19.75
C LEU A 13 3.51 -5.70 -20.34
N HIS A 14 2.67 -5.16 -21.22
CA HIS A 14 1.64 -5.93 -21.91
C HIS A 14 2.18 -7.20 -22.61
N PRO A 15 3.29 -7.17 -23.40
CA PRO A 15 3.83 -8.38 -24.02
C PRO A 15 4.28 -9.41 -22.98
N VAL A 16 4.87 -8.95 -21.85
CA VAL A 16 5.28 -9.85 -20.76
C VAL A 16 4.06 -10.47 -20.08
N ALA A 17 3.02 -9.69 -19.82
CA ALA A 17 1.77 -10.19 -19.26
C ALA A 17 1.09 -11.20 -20.19
N LYS A 18 1.16 -10.99 -21.52
CA LYS A 18 0.62 -11.93 -22.50
C LYS A 18 1.35 -13.28 -22.45
N VAL A 19 2.68 -13.29 -22.43
CA VAL A 19 3.46 -14.53 -22.31
C VAL A 19 3.11 -15.26 -21.02
N LEU A 20 3.03 -14.57 -19.89
CA LEU A 20 2.64 -15.16 -18.62
C LEU A 20 1.22 -15.72 -18.64
N PHE A 21 0.30 -15.05 -19.35
CA PHE A 21 -1.07 -15.54 -19.52
C PHE A 21 -1.11 -16.81 -20.36
N ASP A 22 -0.36 -16.86 -21.46
CA ASP A 22 -0.26 -18.03 -22.36
C ASP A 22 0.38 -19.22 -21.62
N ASP A 23 1.31 -18.99 -20.69
CA ASP A 23 1.90 -20.00 -19.78
C ASP A 23 0.97 -20.40 -18.62
N GLY A 24 -0.26 -19.88 -18.54
CA GLY A 24 -1.23 -20.23 -17.50
C GLY A 24 -1.03 -19.51 -16.16
N VAL A 25 -0.17 -18.52 -16.10
CA VAL A 25 0.04 -17.70 -14.88
C VAL A 25 -1.16 -16.79 -14.66
N ARG A 26 -1.72 -16.83 -13.46
CA ARG A 26 -2.86 -15.99 -13.07
C ARG A 26 -2.39 -14.76 -12.29
N ALA A 27 -3.19 -13.69 -12.35
CA ALA A 27 -2.96 -12.46 -11.60
C ALA A 27 -2.70 -12.72 -10.09
N ILE A 28 -3.41 -13.69 -9.50
CA ILE A 28 -3.24 -14.08 -8.10
C ILE A 28 -1.84 -14.66 -7.82
N HIS A 29 -1.25 -15.42 -8.73
CA HIS A 29 0.09 -15.97 -8.55
C HIS A 29 1.14 -14.86 -8.49
N VAL A 30 1.01 -13.85 -9.35
CA VAL A 30 1.88 -12.66 -9.37
C VAL A 30 1.79 -11.91 -8.03
N THR A 31 0.56 -11.71 -7.53
CA THR A 31 0.30 -11.02 -6.26
C THR A 31 0.90 -11.78 -5.08
N LEU A 32 0.69 -13.10 -5.00
CA LEU A 32 1.22 -13.94 -3.92
C LEU A 32 2.75 -14.00 -3.96
N CYS A 33 3.34 -14.18 -5.16
CA CYS A 33 4.78 -14.17 -5.35
C CYS A 33 5.39 -12.84 -4.86
N ALA A 34 4.84 -11.70 -5.27
CA ALA A 34 5.28 -10.39 -4.81
C ALA A 34 5.16 -10.21 -3.29
N GLY A 35 4.10 -10.74 -2.68
CA GLY A 35 3.92 -10.75 -1.22
C GLY A 35 4.98 -11.58 -0.50
N LEU A 36 5.22 -12.80 -0.96
CA LEU A 36 6.23 -13.70 -0.39
C LEU A 36 7.65 -13.13 -0.49
N ILE A 37 8.01 -12.58 -1.66
CA ILE A 37 9.31 -11.92 -1.83
C ILE A 37 9.43 -10.70 -0.91
N SER A 38 8.35 -9.94 -0.69
CA SER A 38 8.36 -8.80 0.25
C SER A 38 8.65 -9.26 1.67
N ILE A 39 8.08 -10.40 2.11
CA ILE A 39 8.39 -10.99 3.41
C ILE A 39 9.87 -11.40 3.46
N ALA A 40 10.36 -12.10 2.43
CA ALA A 40 11.74 -12.55 2.37
C ALA A 40 12.73 -11.37 2.44
N VAL A 41 12.47 -10.29 1.68
CA VAL A 41 13.26 -9.05 1.73
C VAL A 41 13.23 -8.42 3.11
N GLY A 42 12.04 -8.31 3.73
CA GLY A 42 11.90 -7.75 5.07
C GLY A 42 12.66 -8.55 6.13
N VAL A 43 12.52 -9.88 6.11
CA VAL A 43 13.26 -10.77 7.02
C VAL A 43 14.76 -10.67 6.79
N LEU A 44 15.21 -10.64 5.54
CA LEU A 44 16.62 -10.51 5.19
C LEU A 44 17.21 -9.19 5.72
N VAL A 45 16.53 -8.07 5.49
CA VAL A 45 16.96 -6.76 5.98
C VAL A 45 16.98 -6.74 7.50
N ALA A 46 15.98 -7.30 8.19
CA ALA A 46 15.95 -7.37 9.65
C ALA A 46 17.07 -8.25 10.21
N ALA A 47 17.33 -9.42 9.59
CA ALA A 47 18.36 -10.35 10.02
C ALA A 47 19.79 -9.79 9.86
N PHE A 48 20.01 -8.92 8.87
CA PHE A 48 21.31 -8.33 8.57
C PHE A 48 21.33 -6.82 8.79
N ALA A 49 20.50 -6.29 9.69
CA ALA A 49 20.32 -4.87 9.93
C ALA A 49 21.60 -4.15 10.44
N TRP A 50 22.60 -4.90 10.96
CA TRP A 50 23.92 -4.34 11.30
C TRP A 50 24.75 -3.90 10.10
N TYR A 51 24.38 -4.34 8.88
CA TYR A 51 24.97 -3.82 7.65
C TYR A 51 24.05 -2.75 7.06
N PRO A 52 24.36 -1.44 7.19
CA PRO A 52 23.45 -0.36 6.74
C PRO A 52 23.03 -0.49 5.28
N TRP A 53 23.91 -0.94 4.39
CA TRP A 53 23.65 -1.09 2.95
C TRP A 53 22.50 -2.08 2.66
N MET A 54 22.16 -3.00 3.58
CA MET A 54 21.02 -3.91 3.43
C MET A 54 19.69 -3.15 3.30
N PHE A 55 19.57 -1.97 3.88
CA PHE A 55 18.37 -1.15 3.76
C PHE A 55 18.13 -0.63 2.33
N LEU A 56 19.15 -0.65 1.44
CA LEU A 56 18.96 -0.35 0.01
C LEU A 56 18.14 -1.42 -0.73
N LEU A 57 18.00 -2.61 -0.17
CA LEU A 57 17.13 -3.64 -0.74
C LEU A 57 15.65 -3.22 -0.70
N ILE A 58 15.25 -2.40 0.28
CA ILE A 58 13.87 -1.93 0.40
C ILE A 58 13.46 -1.06 -0.80
N PRO A 59 14.12 0.06 -1.12
CA PRO A 59 13.78 0.83 -2.31
C PRO A 59 13.98 0.05 -3.61
N ALA A 60 15.03 -0.79 -3.72
CA ALA A 60 15.24 -1.64 -4.88
C ALA A 60 14.07 -2.61 -5.10
N TRP A 61 13.62 -3.29 -4.03
CA TRP A 61 12.46 -4.18 -4.09
C TRP A 61 11.18 -3.43 -4.41
N LEU A 62 10.95 -2.23 -3.86
CA LEU A 62 9.75 -1.43 -4.15
C LEU A 62 9.65 -1.04 -5.62
N LEU A 63 10.76 -0.76 -6.29
CA LEU A 63 10.80 -0.53 -7.74
C LEU A 63 10.39 -1.80 -8.52
N ILE A 64 10.97 -2.95 -8.16
CA ILE A 64 10.63 -4.24 -8.79
C ILE A 64 9.13 -4.57 -8.53
N ARG A 65 8.65 -4.37 -7.31
CA ARG A 65 7.24 -4.59 -6.96
C ARG A 65 6.29 -3.70 -7.79
N MET A 66 6.70 -2.50 -8.16
CA MET A 66 5.91 -1.65 -9.06
C MET A 66 5.69 -2.33 -10.42
N LEU A 67 6.68 -3.08 -10.93
CA LEU A 67 6.55 -3.88 -12.15
C LEU A 67 5.57 -5.05 -11.93
N PHE A 68 5.68 -5.78 -10.82
CA PHE A 68 4.73 -6.86 -10.48
C PHE A 68 3.29 -6.35 -10.40
N ASN A 69 3.06 -5.19 -9.78
CA ASN A 69 1.73 -4.56 -9.70
C ASN A 69 1.22 -4.14 -11.08
N ALA A 70 2.10 -3.71 -11.99
CA ALA A 70 1.71 -3.36 -13.35
C ALA A 70 1.31 -4.60 -14.15
N VAL A 71 2.08 -5.70 -14.08
CA VAL A 71 1.76 -7.00 -14.71
C VAL A 71 0.46 -7.56 -14.17
N GLU A 72 0.29 -7.58 -12.83
CA GLU A 72 -0.95 -8.04 -12.18
C GLU A 72 -2.16 -7.23 -12.67
N SER A 73 -2.02 -5.92 -12.80
CA SER A 73 -3.09 -5.03 -13.28
C SER A 73 -3.48 -5.29 -14.72
N VAL A 74 -2.52 -5.64 -15.60
CA VAL A 74 -2.79 -6.04 -16.99
C VAL A 74 -3.50 -7.39 -17.02
N LEU A 75 -2.99 -8.41 -16.31
CA LEU A 75 -3.61 -9.74 -16.23
C LEU A 75 -5.05 -9.67 -15.70
N ALA A 76 -5.27 -8.90 -14.65
CA ALA A 76 -6.58 -8.74 -14.04
C ALA A 76 -7.56 -7.97 -14.94
N GLY A 77 -7.11 -6.88 -15.56
CA GLY A 77 -7.97 -5.97 -16.34
C GLY A 77 -8.18 -6.43 -17.79
N GLU A 78 -7.09 -6.61 -18.55
CA GLU A 78 -7.17 -6.86 -19.99
C GLU A 78 -7.45 -8.33 -20.33
N PHE A 79 -6.93 -9.28 -19.53
CA PHE A 79 -7.17 -10.72 -19.69
C PHE A 79 -8.32 -11.24 -18.83
N GLY A 80 -9.10 -10.37 -18.21
CA GLY A 80 -10.34 -10.73 -17.52
C GLY A 80 -10.16 -11.64 -16.29
N GLN A 81 -8.95 -11.71 -15.70
CA GLN A 81 -8.64 -12.58 -14.56
C GLN A 81 -9.07 -12.01 -13.21
N GLN A 82 -9.98 -11.02 -13.22
CA GLN A 82 -10.53 -10.48 -11.97
C GLN A 82 -11.44 -11.51 -11.29
N SER A 83 -11.07 -11.91 -10.07
CA SER A 83 -11.88 -12.75 -9.21
C SER A 83 -12.00 -12.11 -7.82
N LYS A 84 -13.01 -12.53 -7.06
CA LYS A 84 -13.14 -12.09 -5.66
C LYS A 84 -11.91 -12.47 -4.85
N LEU A 85 -11.36 -13.65 -5.12
CA LEU A 85 -10.16 -14.15 -4.45
C LEU A 85 -8.91 -13.32 -4.81
N SER A 86 -8.72 -12.98 -6.10
CA SER A 86 -7.58 -12.14 -6.51
C SER A 86 -7.67 -10.73 -5.92
N THR A 87 -8.88 -10.19 -5.77
CA THR A 87 -9.09 -8.90 -5.11
C THR A 87 -8.71 -8.98 -3.63
N CYS A 88 -9.19 -9.99 -2.89
CA CYS A 88 -8.83 -10.19 -1.49
C CYS A 88 -7.32 -10.42 -1.31
N ALA A 89 -6.70 -11.23 -2.16
CA ALA A 89 -5.27 -11.49 -2.12
C ALA A 89 -4.45 -10.21 -2.34
N ARG A 90 -4.87 -9.34 -3.26
CA ARG A 90 -4.22 -8.05 -3.51
C ARG A 90 -4.29 -7.12 -2.29
N GLU A 91 -5.46 -7.01 -1.66
CA GLU A 91 -5.63 -6.19 -0.46
C GLU A 91 -4.74 -6.69 0.69
N LEU A 92 -4.75 -7.99 0.92
CA LEU A 92 -3.92 -8.61 1.94
C LEU A 92 -2.42 -8.45 1.63
N SER A 93 -2.03 -8.61 0.36
CA SER A 93 -0.64 -8.43 -0.08
C SER A 93 -0.11 -7.02 0.19
N VAL A 94 -0.95 -5.98 0.11
CA VAL A 94 -0.55 -4.61 0.46
C VAL A 94 -0.18 -4.53 1.94
N VAL A 95 -1.07 -5.01 2.83
CA VAL A 95 -0.85 -5.00 4.28
C VAL A 95 0.38 -5.81 4.68
N VAL A 96 0.51 -7.02 4.13
CA VAL A 96 1.65 -7.92 4.40
C VAL A 96 2.97 -7.28 3.96
N THR A 97 3.00 -6.68 2.76
CA THR A 97 4.20 -6.02 2.25
C THR A 97 4.60 -4.81 3.09
N GLU A 98 3.66 -3.92 3.41
CA GLU A 98 3.95 -2.77 4.25
C GLU A 98 4.51 -3.20 5.60
N THR A 99 3.86 -4.16 6.25
CA THR A 99 4.33 -4.70 7.54
C THR A 99 5.73 -5.29 7.43
N ALA A 100 5.97 -6.14 6.41
CA ALA A 100 7.25 -6.80 6.23
C ALA A 100 8.41 -5.83 5.95
N LEU A 101 8.16 -4.75 5.20
CA LEU A 101 9.19 -3.79 4.84
C LEU A 101 9.37 -2.65 5.87
N PHE A 102 8.38 -2.40 6.73
CA PHE A 102 8.46 -1.36 7.75
C PHE A 102 9.11 -1.87 9.05
N LEU A 103 8.80 -3.10 9.47
CA LEU A 103 9.31 -3.68 10.69
C LEU A 103 10.85 -3.69 10.80
N PRO A 104 11.65 -3.94 9.74
CA PRO A 104 13.11 -3.90 9.82
C PRO A 104 13.69 -2.58 10.37
N PHE A 105 12.98 -1.47 10.22
CA PHE A 105 13.43 -0.19 10.77
C PHE A 105 13.43 -0.16 12.30
N SER A 106 12.70 -1.05 12.96
CA SER A 106 12.64 -1.16 14.42
C SER A 106 13.95 -1.63 15.06
N VAL A 107 14.81 -2.31 14.29
CA VAL A 107 16.11 -2.79 14.78
C VAL A 107 17.25 -1.82 14.48
N VAL A 108 16.97 -0.69 13.79
CA VAL A 108 17.99 0.34 13.53
C VAL A 108 18.29 1.12 14.82
N PRO A 109 19.57 1.23 15.22
CA PRO A 109 19.93 1.98 16.43
C PRO A 109 19.41 3.42 16.41
N LYS A 110 18.86 3.89 17.53
CA LYS A 110 18.28 5.24 17.71
C LYS A 110 17.01 5.54 16.91
N VAL A 111 16.49 4.61 16.10
CA VAL A 111 15.13 4.68 15.56
C VAL A 111 14.17 4.16 16.64
N SER A 112 13.08 4.88 16.86
CA SER A 112 12.12 4.53 17.91
C SER A 112 11.28 3.30 17.48
N LEU A 113 11.47 2.18 18.17
CA LEU A 113 10.64 0.98 18.02
C LEU A 113 9.14 1.31 18.11
N LEU A 114 8.76 2.14 19.08
CA LEU A 114 7.37 2.52 19.30
C LEU A 114 6.77 3.23 18.08
N LEU A 115 7.53 4.15 17.47
CA LEU A 115 7.06 4.88 16.27
C LEU A 115 6.93 3.95 15.06
N VAL A 116 7.88 3.03 14.87
CA VAL A 116 7.79 2.04 13.77
C VAL A 116 6.55 1.17 13.93
N LEU A 117 6.33 0.63 15.13
CA LEU A 117 5.15 -0.19 15.43
C LEU A 117 3.85 0.61 15.29
N LEU A 118 3.82 1.85 15.79
CA LEU A 118 2.65 2.73 15.68
C LEU A 118 2.30 3.03 14.23
N VAL A 119 3.29 3.43 13.40
CA VAL A 119 3.08 3.71 11.97
C VAL A 119 2.62 2.45 11.25
N THR A 120 3.22 1.30 11.54
CA THR A 120 2.82 0.02 10.93
C THR A 120 1.39 -0.34 11.30
N LEU A 121 1.02 -0.24 12.57
CA LEU A 121 -0.33 -0.53 13.05
C LEU A 121 -1.37 0.43 12.45
N LEU A 122 -1.08 1.73 12.43
CA LEU A 122 -1.96 2.73 11.81
C LEU A 122 -2.08 2.53 10.30
N SER A 123 -1.03 2.03 9.63
CA SER A 123 -1.09 1.66 8.21
C SER A 123 -2.09 0.54 7.97
N ILE A 124 -2.07 -0.50 8.81
CA ILE A 124 -3.04 -1.61 8.76
C ILE A 124 -4.48 -1.07 8.97
N PHE A 125 -4.68 -0.26 10.00
CA PHE A 125 -6.00 0.35 10.25
C PHE A 125 -6.46 1.28 9.12
N SER A 126 -5.54 1.99 8.48
CA SER A 126 -5.85 2.83 7.32
C SER A 126 -6.37 2.01 6.13
N GLU A 127 -5.74 0.86 5.80
CA GLU A 127 -6.24 -0.03 4.76
C GLU A 127 -7.57 -0.68 5.15
N PHE A 128 -7.71 -1.11 6.40
CA PHE A 128 -8.97 -1.64 6.93
C PHE A 128 -10.11 -0.61 6.84
N ALA A 129 -9.86 0.65 7.25
CA ALA A 129 -10.84 1.73 7.11
C ALA A 129 -11.27 1.96 5.65
N GLY A 130 -10.34 1.79 4.70
CA GLY A 130 -10.67 1.85 3.26
C GLY A 130 -11.57 0.70 2.79
N LEU A 131 -11.44 -0.48 3.39
CA LEU A 131 -12.25 -1.67 3.08
C LEU A 131 -13.62 -1.66 3.77
N LEU A 132 -13.84 -0.85 4.80
CA LEU A 132 -15.15 -0.72 5.44
C LEU A 132 -16.21 -0.07 4.52
N GLY A 133 -15.80 0.75 3.54
CA GLY A 133 -16.73 1.36 2.59
C GLY A 133 -17.67 0.35 1.93
N PRO A 134 -17.17 -0.70 1.25
CA PRO A 134 -18.01 -1.75 0.66
C PRO A 134 -18.93 -2.47 1.67
N ALA A 135 -18.52 -2.63 2.93
CA ALA A 135 -19.32 -3.27 3.96
C ALA A 135 -20.60 -2.47 4.29
N ILE A 136 -20.54 -1.15 4.13
CA ILE A 136 -21.69 -0.24 4.33
C ILE A 136 -22.32 0.21 2.99
N LYS A 137 -22.04 -0.48 1.88
CA LYS A 137 -22.51 -0.19 0.51
C LYS A 137 -21.99 1.13 -0.07
N ALA A 138 -20.90 1.67 0.46
CA ALA A 138 -20.14 2.78 -0.12
C ALA A 138 -19.00 2.26 -1.02
N SER A 139 -18.39 3.13 -1.82
CA SER A 139 -17.23 2.79 -2.61
C SER A 139 -15.99 2.56 -1.73
N ARG A 140 -15.06 1.67 -2.20
CA ARG A 140 -13.78 1.50 -1.52
C ARG A 140 -12.98 2.79 -1.53
N ARG A 141 -12.53 3.22 -0.34
CA ARG A 141 -11.76 4.45 -0.17
C ARG A 141 -10.26 4.19 -0.22
N ARG A 142 -9.56 4.97 -1.06
CA ARG A 142 -8.10 5.00 -1.16
C ARG A 142 -7.52 6.40 -0.99
N ASP A 143 -8.39 7.37 -0.71
CA ASP A 143 -8.06 8.77 -0.53
C ASP A 143 -7.51 9.05 0.87
N GLY A 144 -6.82 10.17 0.99
CA GLY A 144 -6.23 10.67 2.24
C GLY A 144 -4.81 11.20 2.04
N PRO A 145 -4.28 11.96 2.99
CA PRO A 145 -2.94 12.54 2.89
C PRO A 145 -1.83 11.49 2.97
N MET A 146 -2.09 10.31 3.58
CA MET A 146 -1.10 9.25 3.77
C MET A 146 -1.56 7.94 3.14
N THR A 147 -1.52 7.89 1.80
CA THR A 147 -1.84 6.69 1.03
C THR A 147 -0.72 5.64 1.11
N SER A 148 -1.01 4.38 0.75
CA SER A 148 -0.03 3.30 0.69
C SER A 148 1.22 3.68 -0.13
N ASP A 149 1.02 4.30 -1.30
CA ASP A 149 2.13 4.72 -2.18
C ASP A 149 3.04 5.75 -1.50
N ILE A 150 2.47 6.71 -0.76
CA ILE A 150 3.23 7.74 -0.03
C ILE A 150 3.99 7.11 1.12
N ARG A 151 3.37 6.19 1.89
CA ARG A 151 4.04 5.47 2.98
C ARG A 151 5.25 4.70 2.46
N MET A 152 5.05 3.93 1.38
CA MET A 152 6.13 3.15 0.76
C MET A 152 7.26 4.05 0.27
N LEU A 153 6.95 5.21 -0.32
CA LEU A 153 7.95 6.19 -0.74
C LEU A 153 8.75 6.74 0.45
N CYS A 154 8.08 7.07 1.57
CA CYS A 154 8.77 7.52 2.79
C CYS A 154 9.75 6.47 3.30
N PHE A 155 9.32 5.21 3.40
CA PHE A 155 10.19 4.12 3.84
C PHE A 155 11.30 3.80 2.84
N ALA A 156 11.06 3.97 1.53
CA ALA A 156 12.13 3.90 0.53
C ALA A 156 13.20 4.98 0.76
N ILE A 157 12.79 6.22 1.02
CA ILE A 157 13.70 7.33 1.34
C ILE A 157 14.47 7.04 2.63
N PHE A 158 13.81 6.53 3.68
CA PHE A 158 14.50 6.13 4.91
C PHE A 158 15.50 5.00 4.64
N GLY A 159 15.15 4.02 3.81
CA GLY A 159 16.04 2.93 3.40
C GLY A 159 17.28 3.44 2.66
N VAL A 160 17.13 4.40 1.74
CA VAL A 160 18.26 5.06 1.08
C VAL A 160 19.13 5.82 2.09
N GLY A 161 18.49 6.59 2.99
CA GLY A 161 19.21 7.37 4.00
C GLY A 161 20.06 6.51 4.93
N ILE A 162 19.50 5.40 5.43
CA ILE A 162 20.24 4.46 6.29
C ILE A 162 21.29 3.71 5.46
N GLY A 163 20.91 3.21 4.29
CA GLY A 163 21.76 2.38 3.42
C GLY A 163 22.96 3.11 2.86
N SER A 164 22.89 4.44 2.68
CA SER A 164 24.01 5.28 2.27
C SER A 164 24.98 5.61 3.41
N GLY A 165 24.72 5.11 4.62
CA GLY A 165 25.56 5.41 5.80
C GLY A 165 25.26 6.75 6.46
N HIS A 166 24.34 7.56 5.91
CA HIS A 166 23.89 8.81 6.53
C HIS A 166 22.78 8.51 7.55
N VAL A 167 23.16 8.10 8.74
CA VAL A 167 22.19 7.73 9.79
C VAL A 167 21.54 8.97 10.40
N LEU A 168 20.59 9.54 9.69
CA LEU A 168 19.77 10.66 10.15
C LEU A 168 18.57 10.14 11.00
N THR A 169 18.85 9.52 12.13
CA THR A 169 17.80 8.90 12.97
C THR A 169 16.81 9.88 13.56
N ALA A 170 17.26 11.09 13.94
CA ALA A 170 16.36 12.12 14.46
C ALA A 170 15.34 12.59 13.42
N PRO A 171 15.72 12.95 12.17
CA PRO A 171 14.75 13.23 11.10
C PRO A 171 13.81 12.07 10.79
N ILE A 172 14.28 10.82 10.84
CA ILE A 172 13.43 9.64 10.62
C ILE A 172 12.36 9.54 11.71
N ASN A 173 12.72 9.70 12.98
CA ASN A 173 11.76 9.66 14.09
C ASN A 173 10.71 10.79 13.99
N ILE A 174 11.15 12.01 13.64
CA ILE A 174 10.23 13.14 13.42
C ILE A 174 9.29 12.85 12.25
N ALA A 175 9.83 12.37 11.13
CA ALA A 175 9.03 12.01 9.97
C ALA A 175 8.02 10.91 10.30
N MET A 176 8.40 9.87 11.05
CA MET A 176 7.48 8.81 11.51
C MET A 176 6.38 9.37 12.42
N ALA A 177 6.69 10.31 13.32
CA ALA A 177 5.68 10.96 14.16
C ALA A 177 4.67 11.76 13.30
N VAL A 178 5.15 12.50 12.31
CA VAL A 178 4.29 13.21 11.34
C VAL A 178 3.45 12.22 10.53
N MET A 179 4.06 11.11 10.07
CA MET A 179 3.34 10.05 9.36
C MET A 179 2.21 9.46 10.22
N ALA A 180 2.45 9.22 11.51
CA ALA A 180 1.42 8.72 12.43
C ALA A 180 0.22 9.68 12.52
N ILE A 181 0.47 10.99 12.64
CA ILE A 181 -0.59 12.01 12.67
C ILE A 181 -1.36 12.02 11.33
N LEU A 182 -0.65 12.02 10.20
CA LEU A 182 -1.28 12.00 8.88
C LEU A 182 -2.08 10.71 8.62
N LEU A 183 -1.66 9.58 9.19
CA LEU A 183 -2.40 8.32 9.15
C LEU A 183 -3.71 8.41 9.92
N LEU A 184 -3.72 8.99 11.12
CA LEU A 184 -4.95 9.23 11.87
C LEU A 184 -5.94 10.11 11.07
N VAL A 185 -5.44 11.19 10.46
CA VAL A 185 -6.25 12.05 9.57
C VAL A 185 -6.77 11.24 8.36
N THR A 186 -5.93 10.37 7.79
CA THR A 186 -6.33 9.51 6.67
C THR A 186 -7.44 8.55 7.05
N ILE A 187 -7.33 7.87 8.21
CA ILE A 187 -8.35 6.94 8.73
C ILE A 187 -9.66 7.69 8.93
N PHE A 188 -9.62 8.83 9.62
CA PHE A 188 -10.80 9.65 9.87
C PHE A 188 -11.48 10.09 8.56
N ASN A 189 -10.69 10.60 7.60
CA ASN A 189 -11.21 11.04 6.31
C ASN A 189 -11.83 9.90 5.50
N ARG A 190 -11.23 8.70 5.51
CA ARG A 190 -11.77 7.53 4.82
C ARG A 190 -13.14 7.13 5.39
N ILE A 191 -13.25 7.04 6.71
CA ILE A 191 -14.52 6.71 7.40
C ILE A 191 -15.57 7.80 7.12
N ARG A 192 -15.24 9.06 7.37
CA ARG A 192 -16.15 10.19 7.17
C ARG A 192 -16.71 10.25 5.74
N ARG A 193 -15.85 10.08 4.74
CA ARG A 193 -16.27 10.13 3.34
C ARG A 193 -17.08 8.91 2.92
N ALA A 194 -16.78 7.73 3.46
CA ALA A 194 -17.60 6.53 3.22
C ALA A 194 -19.03 6.69 3.77
N VAL A 195 -19.16 7.22 4.98
CA VAL A 195 -20.47 7.51 5.58
C VAL A 195 -21.21 8.60 4.80
N ALA A 196 -20.55 9.69 4.45
CA ALA A 196 -21.15 10.79 3.69
C ALA A 196 -21.66 10.36 2.29
N GLU A 197 -21.07 9.34 1.67
CA GLU A 197 -21.52 8.83 0.38
C GLU A 197 -22.91 8.18 0.45
N ILE A 198 -23.22 7.47 1.53
CA ILE A 198 -24.50 6.79 1.71
C ILE A 198 -25.57 7.68 2.33
N THR A 199 -25.19 8.71 3.10
CA THR A 199 -26.14 9.61 3.77
C THR A 199 -26.78 10.58 2.76
N LYS A 200 -26.02 11.13 1.83
CA LYS A 200 -26.53 12.10 0.83
C LYS A 200 -27.71 11.60 -0.02
N PRO A 201 -27.70 10.36 -0.58
CA PRO A 201 -28.85 9.85 -1.34
C PRO A 201 -30.10 9.67 -0.49
N VAL A 202 -29.95 9.30 0.78
CA VAL A 202 -31.06 9.11 1.72
C VAL A 202 -31.72 10.45 2.05
N GLU A 203 -30.93 11.47 2.36
CA GLU A 203 -31.42 12.83 2.62
C GLU A 203 -32.17 13.40 1.40
N ALA A 204 -31.61 13.22 0.19
CA ALA A 204 -32.26 13.68 -1.04
C ALA A 204 -33.58 12.94 -1.35
N ALA A 205 -33.68 11.66 -1.03
CA ALA A 205 -34.91 10.88 -1.18
C ALA A 205 -35.97 11.31 -0.16
N THR A 206 -35.58 11.53 1.10
CA THR A 206 -36.45 12.00 2.16
C THR A 206 -36.99 13.40 1.86
N GLN A 207 -36.13 14.31 1.38
CA GLN A 207 -36.54 15.67 1.04
C GLN A 207 -37.54 15.73 -0.14
N LYS A 208 -37.40 14.81 -1.11
CA LYS A 208 -38.38 14.68 -2.21
C LYS A 208 -39.72 14.12 -1.76
N ALA A 209 -39.73 13.21 -0.80
CA ALA A 209 -40.99 12.67 -0.23
C ALA A 209 -41.81 13.76 0.51
N TYR A 210 -41.14 14.57 1.35
CA TYR A 210 -41.81 15.69 2.03
C TYR A 210 -42.26 16.84 1.10
N ALA A 211 -41.66 16.98 -0.09
CA ALA A 211 -42.05 18.02 -1.06
C ALA A 211 -43.28 17.59 -1.92
N GLN A 212 -43.71 16.34 -1.81
CA GLN A 212 -44.86 15.77 -2.53
C GLN A 212 -46.13 15.62 -1.65
N GLU A 213 -46.04 15.91 -0.37
CA GLU A 213 -47.17 16.08 0.57
C GLU A 213 -47.55 17.56 0.67
#